data_19bb788fdb89dea96179f0bb4ca67590
#
_entry.id   19bb788fdb89dea96179f0bb4ca67590
#
_cell.length_a   1.000
_cell.length_b   1.000
_cell.length_c   1.000
_cell.angle_alpha   90.00
_cell.angle_beta   90.00
_cell.angle_gamma   90.00
#
_symmetry.space_group_name_H-M   'P 1'
#
loop_
_entity.id
_entity.type
_entity.pdbx_description
1 polymer ?
#
loop_
_entity_poly.entity_id
_entity_poly.type
_entity_poly.pdbx_seq_one_letter_code
_entity_poly.pdbx_strand_id
1 'polypeptide(L)'
;MAAIVLTTINARYIHASLGLRRVYANLGELRAQARIEEFCLTDRVADMAEQILALQPAIVGIGVYIWNAAEVRSLVGLLKRVAPGVTIVLGGPEVSHLPLRVDFGEADYLVRGEGEIVFGELCRGLLAGRPPAERVLAAEPPAVDALAQPYPFYTDQDLAHRLVYVEAARGCPFQCEFCLSALDHRVRPFALK
;
A
#
# COMPACT_ATOMS: atom_id res chain seq x y z
N MET A 1 -3.21 13.02 15.25
CA MET A 1 -2.99 11.58 15.45
C MET A 1 -3.71 10.82 14.35
N ALA A 2 -3.09 9.83 13.75
CA ALA A 2 -3.68 8.99 12.71
C ALA A 2 -3.46 7.53 13.09
N ALA A 3 -4.54 6.77 13.38
CA ALA A 3 -4.41 5.37 13.77
C ALA A 3 -3.81 4.49 12.66
N ILE A 4 -4.00 4.90 11.39
CA ILE A 4 -3.49 4.20 10.21
C ILE A 4 -2.66 5.17 9.38
N VAL A 5 -1.43 4.82 9.06
CA VAL A 5 -0.60 5.52 8.09
C VAL A 5 -0.36 4.60 6.89
N LEU A 6 -0.77 5.07 5.71
CA LEU A 6 -0.44 4.44 4.43
C LEU A 6 0.78 5.14 3.84
N THR A 7 1.81 4.40 3.50
CA THR A 7 3.04 4.97 2.97
C THR A 7 3.65 4.16 1.84
N THR A 8 4.47 4.80 1.05
CA THR A 8 5.39 4.18 0.09
C THR A 8 6.57 5.10 -0.18
N ILE A 9 7.63 4.54 -0.74
CA ILE A 9 8.81 5.27 -1.19
C ILE A 9 8.78 5.29 -2.72
N ASN A 10 8.44 6.44 -3.29
CA ASN A 10 8.38 6.63 -4.73
C ASN A 10 9.79 6.73 -5.33
N ALA A 11 9.95 6.30 -6.58
CA ALA A 11 11.23 6.44 -7.28
C ALA A 11 11.65 7.92 -7.43
N ARG A 12 10.66 8.81 -7.61
CA ARG A 12 10.86 10.28 -7.69
C ARG A 12 9.62 11.00 -7.16
N TYR A 13 9.79 12.24 -6.72
CA TYR A 13 8.72 13.10 -6.21
C TYR A 13 7.55 13.29 -7.18
N ILE A 14 7.82 13.31 -8.48
CA ILE A 14 6.79 13.51 -9.52
C ILE A 14 5.71 12.41 -9.54
N HIS A 15 5.95 11.27 -8.92
CA HIS A 15 5.00 10.16 -8.89
C HIS A 15 4.10 10.26 -7.66
N ALA A 16 2.78 10.38 -7.86
CA ALA A 16 1.80 10.21 -6.79
C ALA A 16 1.28 8.76 -6.82
N SER A 17 1.35 8.07 -5.69
CA SER A 17 0.96 6.65 -5.62
C SER A 17 -0.54 6.45 -5.80
N LEU A 18 -0.97 5.91 -6.94
CA LEU A 18 -2.34 5.49 -7.18
C LEU A 18 -2.73 4.33 -6.23
N GLY A 19 -1.82 3.38 -6.01
CA GLY A 19 -2.07 2.22 -5.15
C GLY A 19 -2.44 2.60 -3.72
N LEU A 20 -1.73 3.55 -3.10
CA LEU A 20 -2.08 4.05 -1.76
C LEU A 20 -3.46 4.71 -1.74
N ARG A 21 -3.76 5.52 -2.77
CA ARG A 21 -5.07 6.19 -2.88
C ARG A 21 -6.20 5.20 -3.11
N ARG A 22 -5.95 4.11 -3.84
CA ARG A 22 -6.91 2.99 -3.99
C ARG A 22 -7.22 2.35 -2.64
N VAL A 23 -6.20 1.99 -1.87
CA VAL A 23 -6.39 1.42 -0.53
C VAL A 23 -7.10 2.42 0.38
N TYR A 24 -6.65 3.69 0.40
CA TYR A 24 -7.25 4.75 1.21
C TYR A 24 -8.72 4.98 0.91
N ALA A 25 -9.10 5.02 -0.39
CA ALA A 25 -10.49 5.19 -0.83
C ALA A 25 -11.42 4.10 -0.27
N ASN A 26 -10.90 2.88 -0.12
CA ASN A 26 -11.65 1.69 0.28
C ASN A 26 -11.59 1.37 1.78
N LEU A 27 -11.01 2.25 2.61
CA LEU A 27 -10.99 2.10 4.08
C LEU A 27 -12.37 2.31 4.75
N GLY A 28 -13.35 2.84 4.01
CA GLY A 28 -14.66 3.14 4.58
C GLY A 28 -14.57 4.15 5.73
N GLU A 29 -15.16 3.81 6.87
CA GLU A 29 -15.16 4.63 8.09
C GLU A 29 -13.77 4.85 8.70
N LEU A 30 -12.83 3.93 8.48
CA LEU A 30 -11.46 4.05 8.98
C LEU A 30 -10.69 5.18 8.30
N ARG A 31 -11.15 5.68 7.15
CA ARG A 31 -10.50 6.76 6.42
C ARG A 31 -10.35 8.04 7.25
N ALA A 32 -11.29 8.33 8.13
CA ALA A 32 -11.25 9.52 9.00
C ALA A 32 -10.01 9.55 9.93
N GLN A 33 -9.48 8.37 10.28
CA GLN A 33 -8.31 8.19 11.14
C GLN A 33 -7.08 7.66 10.37
N ALA A 34 -7.11 7.73 9.03
CA ALA A 34 -6.01 7.33 8.17
C ALA A 34 -5.33 8.55 7.54
N ARG A 35 -4.03 8.41 7.20
CA ARG A 35 -3.25 9.40 6.45
C ARG A 35 -2.41 8.70 5.40
N ILE A 36 -2.12 9.41 4.30
CA ILE A 36 -1.15 9.01 3.29
C ILE A 36 0.09 9.87 3.47
N GLU A 37 1.24 9.21 3.62
CA GLU A 37 2.56 9.83 3.67
C GLU A 37 3.43 9.22 2.56
N GLU A 38 3.87 10.02 1.60
CA GLU A 38 4.67 9.55 0.47
C GLU A 38 6.08 10.13 0.54
N PHE A 39 7.05 9.25 0.43
CA PHE A 39 8.49 9.56 0.43
C PHE A 39 9.11 9.27 -0.94
N CYS A 40 10.36 9.66 -1.10
CA CYS A 40 11.17 9.40 -2.28
C CYS A 40 12.44 8.63 -1.91
N LEU A 41 13.05 7.95 -2.89
CA LEU A 41 14.35 7.27 -2.69
C LEU A 41 15.48 8.19 -2.23
N THR A 42 15.33 9.50 -2.42
CA THR A 42 16.31 10.50 -1.95
C THR A 42 16.15 10.85 -0.46
N ASP A 43 15.03 10.48 0.16
CA ASP A 43 14.77 10.78 1.55
C ASP A 43 15.50 9.79 2.47
N ARG A 44 15.90 10.23 3.64
CA ARG A 44 16.58 9.35 4.60
C ARG A 44 15.57 8.48 5.33
N VAL A 45 15.85 7.20 5.47
CA VAL A 45 14.98 6.25 6.18
C VAL A 45 14.67 6.71 7.62
N ALA A 46 15.62 7.37 8.28
CA ALA A 46 15.42 7.91 9.63
C ALA A 46 14.36 9.03 9.65
N ASP A 47 14.41 9.93 8.67
CA ASP A 47 13.48 11.04 8.56
C ASP A 47 12.06 10.54 8.20
N MET A 48 11.97 9.50 7.34
CA MET A 48 10.70 8.81 7.05
C MET A 48 10.09 8.20 8.32
N ALA A 49 10.90 7.49 9.10
CA ALA A 49 10.44 6.87 10.35
C ALA A 49 9.97 7.92 11.37
N GLU A 50 10.70 9.03 11.50
CA GLU A 50 10.33 10.14 12.38
C GLU A 50 8.98 10.75 11.98
N GLN A 51 8.79 11.06 10.69
CA GLN A 51 7.54 11.63 10.19
C GLN A 51 6.35 10.67 10.37
N ILE A 52 6.53 9.37 10.10
CA ILE A 52 5.50 8.37 10.32
C ILE A 52 5.13 8.30 11.81
N LEU A 53 6.13 8.19 12.69
CA LEU A 53 5.91 8.04 14.13
C LEU A 53 5.36 9.32 14.80
N ALA A 54 5.63 10.50 14.24
CA ALA A 54 5.02 11.76 14.70
C ALA A 54 3.48 11.74 14.59
N LEU A 55 2.92 10.94 13.69
CA LEU A 55 1.47 10.73 13.55
C LEU A 55 0.89 9.78 14.60
N GLN A 56 1.72 9.09 15.37
CA GLN A 56 1.36 8.11 16.40
C GLN A 56 0.47 6.97 15.88
N PRO A 57 0.86 6.27 14.78
CA PRO A 57 0.05 5.22 14.20
C PRO A 57 0.03 3.96 15.07
N ALA A 58 -1.11 3.26 15.07
CA ALA A 58 -1.20 1.88 15.53
C ALA A 58 -0.82 0.92 14.37
N ILE A 59 -1.12 1.30 13.12
CA ILE A 59 -0.91 0.49 11.93
C ILE A 59 -0.19 1.33 10.86
N VAL A 60 0.86 0.78 10.26
CA VAL A 60 1.56 1.34 9.11
C VAL A 60 1.44 0.38 7.93
N GLY A 61 0.70 0.77 6.90
CA GLY A 61 0.61 0.04 5.63
C GLY A 61 1.63 0.56 4.62
N ILE A 62 2.50 -0.29 4.12
CA ILE A 62 3.60 0.10 3.23
C ILE A 62 3.45 -0.56 1.86
N GLY A 63 3.41 0.26 0.80
CA GLY A 63 3.44 -0.20 -0.58
C GLY A 63 4.86 -0.56 -1.03
N VAL A 64 5.06 -1.84 -1.41
CA VAL A 64 6.38 -2.38 -1.78
C VAL A 64 6.44 -2.64 -3.28
N TYR A 65 7.45 -2.07 -3.91
CA TYR A 65 7.75 -2.17 -5.32
C TYR A 65 9.22 -2.56 -5.52
N ILE A 66 9.57 -3.03 -6.70
CA ILE A 66 10.94 -3.47 -7.02
C ILE A 66 12.01 -2.40 -6.75
N TRP A 67 11.66 -1.13 -6.93
CA TRP A 67 12.61 -0.02 -6.75
C TRP A 67 12.81 0.42 -5.30
N ASN A 68 11.89 0.08 -4.39
CA ASN A 68 11.94 0.53 -3.00
C ASN A 68 12.09 -0.61 -1.97
N ALA A 69 12.24 -1.85 -2.42
CA ALA A 69 12.22 -3.01 -1.53
C ALA A 69 13.33 -2.99 -0.46
N ALA A 70 14.52 -2.51 -0.81
CA ALA A 70 15.65 -2.41 0.12
C ALA A 70 15.41 -1.31 1.18
N GLU A 71 14.92 -0.15 0.76
CA GLU A 71 14.59 0.98 1.64
C GLU A 71 13.42 0.63 2.56
N VAL A 72 12.39 -0.05 2.02
CA VAL A 72 11.26 -0.53 2.83
C VAL A 72 11.73 -1.53 3.89
N ARG A 73 12.60 -2.50 3.53
CA ARG A 73 13.20 -3.40 4.52
C ARG A 73 13.90 -2.64 5.64
N SER A 74 14.70 -1.63 5.28
CA SER A 74 15.42 -0.79 6.24
C SER A 74 14.46 0.01 7.13
N LEU A 75 13.39 0.57 6.54
CA LEU A 75 12.35 1.31 7.25
C LEU A 75 11.58 0.40 8.22
N VAL A 76 11.18 -0.80 7.81
CA VAL A 76 10.53 -1.81 8.66
C VAL A 76 11.41 -2.13 9.88
N GLY A 77 12.68 -2.46 9.65
CA GLY A 77 13.61 -2.77 10.74
C GLY A 77 13.82 -1.59 11.69
N LEU A 78 13.85 -0.35 11.19
CA LEU A 78 13.95 0.84 12.04
C LEU A 78 12.69 1.07 12.86
N LEU A 79 11.50 1.03 12.22
CA LEU A 79 10.21 1.20 12.89
C LEU A 79 10.02 0.16 14.00
N LYS A 80 10.35 -1.11 13.75
CA LYS A 80 10.21 -2.17 14.75
C LYS A 80 11.19 -2.01 15.93
N ARG A 81 12.38 -1.45 15.73
CA ARG A 81 13.32 -1.15 16.81
C ARG A 81 12.88 0.03 17.68
N VAL A 82 12.34 1.09 17.04
CA VAL A 82 11.98 2.34 17.74
C VAL A 82 10.58 2.26 18.35
N ALA A 83 9.65 1.61 17.67
CA ALA A 83 8.24 1.51 18.06
C ALA A 83 7.72 0.07 17.85
N PRO A 84 8.16 -0.92 18.66
CA PRO A 84 7.83 -2.34 18.46
C PRO A 84 6.33 -2.64 18.54
N GLY A 85 5.54 -1.76 19.18
CA GLY A 85 4.09 -1.89 19.29
C GLY A 85 3.32 -1.49 18.02
N VAL A 86 3.97 -0.86 17.04
CA VAL A 86 3.33 -0.51 15.75
C VAL A 86 3.20 -1.75 14.89
N THR A 87 2.00 -2.01 14.39
CA THR A 87 1.75 -3.09 13.44
C THR A 87 2.13 -2.66 12.02
N ILE A 88 3.02 -3.42 11.37
CA ILE A 88 3.48 -3.14 10.01
C ILE A 88 2.87 -4.12 9.03
N VAL A 89 2.16 -3.59 8.04
CA VAL A 89 1.50 -4.35 6.98
C VAL A 89 2.13 -4.00 5.63
N LEU A 90 2.64 -4.99 4.92
CA LEU A 90 3.20 -4.78 3.58
C LEU A 90 2.22 -5.24 2.51
N GLY A 91 2.13 -4.48 1.43
CA GLY A 91 1.35 -4.81 0.24
C GLY A 91 2.08 -4.36 -1.03
N GLY A 92 1.49 -4.64 -2.19
CA GLY A 92 2.04 -4.23 -3.47
C GLY A 92 2.70 -5.36 -4.26
N PRO A 93 3.19 -5.07 -5.48
CA PRO A 93 3.64 -6.10 -6.41
C PRO A 93 4.79 -6.96 -5.88
N GLU A 94 5.74 -6.37 -5.14
CA GLU A 94 6.94 -7.09 -4.70
C GLU A 94 6.66 -8.14 -3.63
N VAL A 95 5.58 -7.97 -2.85
CA VAL A 95 5.18 -8.97 -1.84
C VAL A 95 4.05 -9.90 -2.32
N SER A 96 3.47 -9.62 -3.49
CA SER A 96 2.37 -10.42 -4.05
C SER A 96 2.83 -11.71 -4.74
N HIS A 97 4.09 -11.80 -5.16
CA HIS A 97 4.63 -12.92 -5.91
C HIS A 97 5.75 -13.63 -5.14
N LEU A 98 5.77 -14.96 -5.19
CA LEU A 98 6.79 -15.80 -4.54
C LEU A 98 7.76 -16.37 -5.57
N PRO A 99 9.01 -16.63 -5.19
CA PRO A 99 9.62 -16.34 -3.89
C PRO A 99 9.87 -14.82 -3.70
N LEU A 100 9.81 -14.35 -2.45
CA LEU A 100 10.17 -12.97 -2.15
C LEU A 100 11.65 -12.73 -2.45
N ARG A 101 11.96 -11.65 -3.15
CA ARG A 101 13.35 -11.25 -3.46
C ARG A 101 14.06 -10.63 -2.26
N VAL A 102 13.29 -10.01 -1.37
CA VAL A 102 13.78 -9.36 -0.16
C VAL A 102 13.06 -9.98 1.03
N ASP A 103 13.82 -10.32 2.07
CA ASP A 103 13.26 -10.79 3.33
C ASP A 103 12.76 -9.59 4.16
N PHE A 104 11.46 -9.54 4.38
CA PHE A 104 10.78 -8.55 5.23
C PHE A 104 10.42 -9.14 6.60
N GLY A 105 11.28 -9.99 7.17
CA GLY A 105 11.05 -10.83 8.35
C GLY A 105 10.38 -10.14 9.54
N GLU A 106 10.62 -8.84 9.74
CA GLU A 106 10.11 -8.06 10.87
C GLU A 106 8.71 -7.45 10.63
N ALA A 107 8.17 -7.50 9.39
CA ALA A 107 6.80 -7.05 9.14
C ALA A 107 5.78 -8.00 9.79
N ASP A 108 4.69 -7.49 10.31
CA ASP A 108 3.68 -8.30 10.99
C ASP A 108 2.77 -9.03 10.00
N TYR A 109 2.33 -8.36 8.93
CA TYR A 109 1.44 -8.92 7.92
C TYR A 109 1.89 -8.60 6.49
N LEU A 110 1.58 -9.53 5.57
CA LEU A 110 1.72 -9.37 4.14
C LEU A 110 0.35 -9.51 3.48
N VAL A 111 -0.09 -8.49 2.74
CA VAL A 111 -1.31 -8.52 1.91
C VAL A 111 -0.89 -8.76 0.48
N ARG A 112 -1.23 -9.92 -0.08
CA ARG A 112 -0.89 -10.34 -1.44
C ARG A 112 -2.08 -10.15 -2.37
N GLY A 113 -1.81 -9.66 -3.58
CA GLY A 113 -2.84 -9.37 -4.57
C GLY A 113 -3.44 -7.97 -4.43
N GLU A 114 -4.72 -7.83 -4.75
CA GLU A 114 -5.46 -6.56 -4.75
C GLU A 114 -5.97 -6.23 -3.34
N GLY A 115 -5.17 -5.49 -2.58
CA GLY A 115 -5.32 -5.34 -1.13
C GLY A 115 -6.39 -4.36 -0.65
N GLU A 116 -7.16 -3.69 -1.51
CA GLU A 116 -8.06 -2.60 -1.11
C GLU A 116 -9.06 -3.01 -0.02
N ILE A 117 -9.68 -4.16 -0.16
CA ILE A 117 -10.69 -4.66 0.78
C ILE A 117 -10.03 -5.34 1.97
N VAL A 118 -9.11 -6.27 1.71
CA VAL A 118 -8.43 -7.08 2.74
C VAL A 118 -7.66 -6.21 3.73
N PHE A 119 -6.99 -5.15 3.26
CA PHE A 119 -6.29 -4.23 4.15
C PHE A 119 -7.26 -3.50 5.11
N GLY A 120 -8.41 -3.06 4.60
CA GLY A 120 -9.44 -2.43 5.44
C GLY A 120 -10.00 -3.39 6.50
N GLU A 121 -10.27 -4.64 6.13
CA GLU A 121 -10.74 -5.69 7.04
C GLU A 121 -9.69 -6.01 8.11
N LEU A 122 -8.42 -6.15 7.70
CA LEU A 122 -7.29 -6.34 8.62
C LEU A 122 -7.21 -5.19 9.63
N CYS A 123 -7.27 -3.94 9.17
CA CYS A 123 -7.23 -2.78 10.06
C CYS A 123 -8.38 -2.77 11.07
N ARG A 124 -9.62 -3.09 10.63
CA ARG A 124 -10.76 -3.23 11.56
C ARG A 124 -10.52 -4.29 12.62
N GLY A 125 -10.01 -5.45 12.20
CA GLY A 125 -9.68 -6.55 13.11
C GLY A 125 -8.64 -6.13 14.15
N LEU A 126 -7.53 -5.55 13.71
CA LEU A 126 -6.42 -5.10 14.55
C LEU A 126 -6.86 -4.03 15.55
N LEU A 127 -7.58 -3.01 15.10
CA LEU A 127 -8.06 -1.92 15.96
C LEU A 127 -9.13 -2.39 16.96
N ALA A 128 -9.84 -3.49 16.66
CA ALA A 128 -10.78 -4.14 17.56
C ALA A 128 -10.13 -5.20 18.48
N GLY A 129 -8.79 -5.32 18.48
CA GLY A 129 -8.06 -6.32 19.27
C GLY A 129 -8.27 -7.77 18.83
N ARG A 130 -8.61 -7.99 17.55
CA ARG A 130 -8.86 -9.30 16.93
C ARG A 130 -7.91 -9.54 15.76
N PRO A 131 -6.61 -9.73 16.03
CA PRO A 131 -5.63 -9.97 14.97
C PRO A 131 -5.91 -11.33 14.31
N PRO A 132 -5.73 -11.46 12.97
CA PRO A 132 -5.76 -12.78 12.33
C PRO A 132 -4.56 -13.62 12.75
N ALA A 133 -4.73 -14.94 12.74
CA ALA A 133 -3.65 -15.88 13.04
C ALA A 133 -2.63 -15.96 11.88
N GLU A 134 -3.10 -15.76 10.67
CA GLU A 134 -2.29 -15.85 9.46
C GLU A 134 -1.56 -14.55 9.20
N ARG A 135 -0.25 -14.65 8.98
CA ARG A 135 0.61 -13.52 8.65
C ARG A 135 0.50 -13.08 7.20
N VAL A 136 0.19 -14.02 6.31
CA VAL A 136 0.05 -13.78 4.86
C VAL A 136 -1.42 -13.87 4.49
N LEU A 137 -1.98 -12.74 4.08
CA LEU A 137 -3.37 -12.61 3.68
C LEU A 137 -3.44 -12.54 2.15
N ALA A 138 -4.02 -13.55 1.53
CA ALA A 138 -4.27 -13.56 0.09
C ALA A 138 -5.57 -12.76 -0.19
N ALA A 139 -5.46 -11.73 -1.01
CA ALA A 139 -6.61 -10.95 -1.45
C ALA A 139 -7.17 -11.56 -2.73
N GLU A 140 -8.44 -11.94 -2.70
CA GLU A 140 -9.17 -12.28 -3.91
C GLU A 140 -9.43 -10.98 -4.72
N PRO A 141 -9.32 -11.03 -6.06
CA PRO A 141 -9.58 -9.87 -6.89
C PRO A 141 -11.04 -9.37 -6.72
N PRO A 142 -11.26 -8.16 -6.19
CA PRO A 142 -12.61 -7.64 -5.99
C PRO A 142 -13.29 -7.32 -7.33
N ALA A 143 -14.62 -7.23 -7.31
CA ALA A 143 -15.35 -6.64 -8.42
C ALA A 143 -14.95 -5.16 -8.54
N VAL A 144 -14.40 -4.75 -9.69
CA VAL A 144 -13.85 -3.40 -9.86
C VAL A 144 -14.89 -2.30 -9.66
N ASP A 145 -16.17 -2.58 -9.98
CA ASP A 145 -17.28 -1.65 -9.80
C ASP A 145 -17.71 -1.47 -8.32
N ALA A 146 -17.31 -2.37 -7.44
CA ALA A 146 -17.53 -2.25 -6.00
C ALA A 146 -16.46 -1.38 -5.31
N LEU A 147 -15.37 -1.07 -6.01
CA LEU A 147 -14.27 -0.27 -5.46
C LEU A 147 -14.58 1.23 -5.51
N ALA A 148 -14.33 1.90 -4.39
CA ALA A 148 -14.36 3.35 -4.34
C ALA A 148 -13.23 3.95 -5.21
N GLN A 149 -13.54 5.05 -5.90
CA GLN A 149 -12.59 5.70 -6.78
C GLN A 149 -11.54 6.49 -5.98
N PRO A 150 -10.26 6.44 -6.37
CA PRO A 150 -9.16 7.09 -5.66
C PRO A 150 -9.00 8.57 -6.00
N TYR A 151 -9.58 9.04 -7.09
CA TYR A 151 -9.31 10.34 -7.69
C TYR A 151 -9.64 11.54 -6.79
N PRO A 152 -10.69 11.53 -5.95
CA PRO A 152 -10.97 12.62 -5.00
C PRO A 152 -9.89 12.80 -3.90
N PHE A 153 -8.92 11.90 -3.83
CA PHE A 153 -7.86 11.90 -2.81
C PHE A 153 -6.49 12.34 -3.33
N TYR A 154 -6.44 12.85 -4.55
CA TYR A 154 -5.32 13.68 -5.01
C TYR A 154 -5.50 15.09 -4.43
N THR A 155 -4.44 15.60 -3.80
CA THR A 155 -4.43 16.96 -3.24
C THR A 155 -4.18 18.00 -4.33
N ASP A 156 -4.48 19.27 -4.05
CA ASP A 156 -4.15 20.36 -4.97
C ASP A 156 -2.64 20.42 -5.28
N GLN A 157 -1.81 20.07 -4.30
CA GLN A 157 -0.36 19.94 -4.49
C GLN A 157 0.01 18.80 -5.44
N ASP A 158 -0.67 17.64 -5.34
CA ASP A 158 -0.48 16.55 -6.29
C ASP A 158 -0.84 16.97 -7.71
N LEU A 159 -2.01 17.63 -7.86
CA LEU A 159 -2.48 18.10 -9.16
C LEU A 159 -1.56 19.15 -9.80
N ALA A 160 -0.94 20.01 -8.97
CA ALA A 160 -0.06 21.06 -9.44
C ALA A 160 1.36 20.56 -9.81
N HIS A 161 1.87 19.52 -9.12
CA HIS A 161 3.30 19.19 -9.14
C HIS A 161 3.62 17.73 -9.43
N ARG A 162 2.62 16.85 -9.54
CA ARG A 162 2.81 15.41 -9.72
C ARG A 162 2.03 14.86 -10.91
N LEU A 163 2.44 13.69 -11.38
CA LEU A 163 1.70 12.92 -12.37
C LEU A 163 0.50 12.25 -11.70
N VAL A 164 -0.69 12.53 -12.23
CA VAL A 164 -1.93 11.86 -11.83
C VAL A 164 -2.09 10.60 -12.68
N TYR A 165 -2.12 9.46 -12.02
CA TYR A 165 -2.33 8.18 -12.68
C TYR A 165 -3.82 7.83 -12.70
N VAL A 166 -4.28 7.34 -13.85
CA VAL A 166 -5.65 6.87 -14.05
C VAL A 166 -5.61 5.40 -14.43
N GLU A 167 -6.44 4.61 -13.79
CA GLU A 167 -6.60 3.19 -14.06
C GLU A 167 -7.96 2.95 -14.73
N ALA A 168 -7.94 2.50 -15.99
CA ALA A 168 -9.15 2.22 -16.77
C ALA A 168 -9.58 0.75 -16.70
N ALA A 169 -8.64 -0.16 -16.46
CA ALA A 169 -8.89 -1.60 -16.34
C ALA A 169 -7.78 -2.27 -15.55
N ARG A 170 -8.06 -3.45 -15.01
CA ARG A 170 -7.08 -4.38 -14.43
C ARG A 170 -6.96 -5.62 -15.27
N GLY A 171 -5.79 -6.27 -15.20
CA GLY A 171 -5.44 -7.40 -16.04
C GLY A 171 -5.01 -7.01 -17.45
N CYS A 172 -4.47 -7.97 -18.20
CA CYS A 172 -3.99 -7.74 -19.56
C CYS A 172 -4.25 -9.00 -20.41
N PRO A 173 -4.81 -8.88 -21.64
CA PRO A 173 -5.08 -10.04 -22.46
C PRO A 173 -3.82 -10.62 -23.11
N PHE A 174 -2.68 -9.91 -23.03
CA PHE A 174 -1.42 -10.33 -23.62
C PHE A 174 -0.58 -11.15 -22.62
N GLN A 175 0.22 -12.08 -23.14
CA GLN A 175 1.05 -13.00 -22.37
C GLN A 175 2.55 -12.69 -22.56
N CYS A 176 2.94 -11.44 -22.35
CA CYS A 176 4.33 -11.04 -22.51
C CYS A 176 5.18 -11.65 -21.37
N GLU A 177 6.22 -12.41 -21.70
CA GLU A 177 7.08 -13.16 -20.76
C GLU A 177 7.76 -12.27 -19.69
N PHE A 178 7.99 -11.00 -20.01
CA PHE A 178 8.66 -10.04 -19.12
C PHE A 178 7.67 -9.17 -18.31
N CYS A 179 6.35 -9.37 -18.47
CA CYS A 179 5.35 -8.46 -17.91
C CYS A 179 4.56 -9.12 -16.77
N LEU A 180 4.58 -8.49 -15.60
CA LEU A 180 3.83 -8.97 -14.43
C LEU A 180 2.32 -9.00 -14.68
N SER A 181 1.78 -8.05 -15.46
CA SER A 181 0.36 -8.01 -15.81
C SER A 181 -0.08 -9.20 -16.67
N ALA A 182 0.85 -9.94 -17.27
CA ALA A 182 0.56 -11.17 -17.99
C ALA A 182 0.12 -12.33 -17.09
N LEU A 183 0.21 -12.19 -15.77
CA LEU A 183 -0.26 -13.18 -14.81
C LEU A 183 -1.78 -13.12 -14.56
N ASP A 184 -2.42 -11.98 -14.86
CA ASP A 184 -3.87 -11.82 -14.83
C ASP A 184 -4.40 -11.57 -16.24
N HIS A 185 -4.83 -12.64 -16.92
CA HIS A 185 -5.35 -12.58 -18.29
C HIS A 185 -6.78 -12.03 -18.39
N ARG A 186 -7.47 -11.92 -17.27
CA ARG A 186 -8.85 -11.45 -17.23
C ARG A 186 -8.89 -9.92 -17.12
N VAL A 187 -9.16 -9.27 -18.24
CA VAL A 187 -9.37 -7.81 -18.26
C VAL A 187 -10.68 -7.46 -17.56
N ARG A 188 -10.58 -6.62 -16.53
CA ARG A 188 -11.72 -6.13 -15.74
C ARG A 188 -11.77 -4.59 -15.86
N PRO A 189 -12.57 -4.04 -16.82
CA PRO A 189 -12.67 -2.60 -17.00
C PRO A 189 -13.45 -1.94 -15.86
N PHE A 190 -13.05 -0.73 -15.49
CA PHE A 190 -13.87 0.14 -14.64
C PHE A 190 -14.98 0.76 -15.48
N ALA A 191 -16.19 0.85 -14.93
CA ALA A 191 -17.27 1.56 -15.58
C ALA A 191 -16.93 3.07 -15.67
N LEU A 192 -16.99 3.61 -16.87
CA LEU A 192 -16.93 5.06 -17.11
C LEU A 192 -18.28 5.65 -16.65
N LYS A 193 -18.23 6.49 -15.63
CA LYS A 193 -19.43 7.23 -15.13
C LYS A 193 -19.33 8.68 -15.57
#